data_eab0a2259cfde7e88ac8d1e2ab8b2c9a
#
_entry.id   eab0a2259cfde7e88ac8d1e2ab8b2c9a
#
_cell.length_a   1.000
_cell.length_b   1.000
_cell.length_c   1.000
_cell.angle_alpha   90.00
_cell.angle_beta   90.00
_cell.angle_gamma   90.00
#
_symmetry.space_group_name_H-M   'P 1'
#
loop_
_entity.id
_entity.type
_entity.pdbx_description
1 polymer ?
#
loop_
_entity_poly.entity_id
_entity_poly.type
_entity_poly.pdbx_seq_one_letter_code
_entity_poly.pdbx_strand_id
1 'polypeptide(L)'
;MKILILGAGGTIGKIITPALQVAHEVITAGRNNGDIIADISSTEGIKNIFKQVTDIDAIVCVAGDSLSDSLPAMDESKYSIGLTQKLLAQINLVLIGTKFLNENGSFTLISGKMGEKPVKGSSGKAVANGAINSFVLAAALEIPKGIRINVVSPAKVADISSSDLINA
;
A
#
# COMPACT_ATOMS: atom_id res chain seq x y z
N MET A 1 -0.47 19.08 -4.72
CA MET A 1 0.50 17.98 -4.81
C MET A 1 0.05 17.01 -5.88
N LYS A 2 1.01 16.34 -6.52
CA LYS A 2 0.72 15.19 -7.39
C LYS A 2 0.87 13.91 -6.58
N ILE A 3 -0.20 13.13 -6.47
CA ILE A 3 -0.28 11.93 -5.64
C ILE A 3 -0.51 10.70 -6.53
N LEU A 4 0.37 9.72 -6.42
CA LEU A 4 0.19 8.40 -7.03
C LEU A 4 -0.47 7.46 -6.03
N ILE A 5 -1.65 6.91 -6.36
CA ILE A 5 -2.37 5.95 -5.53
C ILE A 5 -2.34 4.57 -6.17
N LEU A 6 -1.78 3.59 -5.46
CA LEU A 6 -1.79 2.19 -5.86
C LEU A 6 -2.89 1.44 -5.10
N GLY A 7 -3.81 0.82 -5.85
CA GLY A 7 -4.95 0.11 -5.28
C GLY A 7 -6.21 0.97 -5.11
N ALA A 8 -6.37 2.02 -5.91
CA ALA A 8 -7.54 2.92 -5.89
C ALA A 8 -8.89 2.18 -6.05
N GLY A 9 -8.93 1.04 -6.75
CA GLY A 9 -10.14 0.23 -6.92
C GLY A 9 -10.51 -0.68 -5.74
N GLY A 10 -9.64 -0.79 -4.72
CA GLY A 10 -9.89 -1.57 -3.50
C GLY A 10 -10.80 -0.86 -2.50
N THR A 11 -11.14 -1.54 -1.40
CA THR A 11 -12.05 -1.00 -0.36
C THR A 11 -11.58 0.34 0.19
N ILE A 12 -10.31 0.48 0.56
CA ILE A 12 -9.76 1.73 1.08
C ILE A 12 -9.59 2.75 -0.05
N GLY A 13 -9.06 2.29 -1.20
CA GLY A 13 -8.79 3.17 -2.34
C GLY A 13 -10.01 3.91 -2.84
N LYS A 14 -11.17 3.25 -2.92
CA LYS A 14 -12.45 3.87 -3.31
C LYS A 14 -12.90 5.01 -2.39
N ILE A 15 -12.45 5.01 -1.14
CA ILE A 15 -12.79 6.03 -0.16
C ILE A 15 -11.80 7.20 -0.25
N ILE A 16 -10.50 6.90 -0.23
CA ILE A 16 -9.49 7.95 -0.16
C ILE A 16 -9.25 8.66 -1.49
N THR A 17 -9.44 7.98 -2.63
CA THR A 17 -9.17 8.57 -3.95
C THR A 17 -10.02 9.81 -4.21
N PRO A 18 -11.37 9.77 -4.11
CA PRO A 18 -12.18 10.96 -4.34
C PRO A 18 -11.90 12.05 -3.31
N ALA A 19 -11.60 11.71 -2.06
CA ALA A 19 -11.26 12.69 -1.04
C ALA A 19 -9.96 13.45 -1.36
N LEU A 20 -8.95 12.76 -1.87
CA LEU A 20 -7.69 13.38 -2.25
C LEU A 20 -7.82 14.20 -3.55
N GLN A 21 -8.68 13.80 -4.48
CA GLN A 21 -8.94 14.51 -5.73
C GLN A 21 -9.55 15.90 -5.53
N VAL A 22 -10.14 16.18 -4.37
CA VAL A 22 -10.70 17.52 -4.07
C VAL A 22 -9.63 18.62 -4.10
N ALA A 23 -8.40 18.30 -3.65
CA ALA A 23 -7.35 19.32 -3.45
C ALA A 23 -6.03 18.96 -4.16
N HIS A 24 -5.93 17.81 -4.79
CA HIS A 24 -4.69 17.29 -5.33
C HIS A 24 -4.87 16.72 -6.74
N GLU A 25 -3.81 16.74 -7.53
CA GLU A 25 -3.71 15.93 -8.75
C GLU A 25 -3.47 14.48 -8.35
N VAL A 26 -4.40 13.58 -8.65
CA VAL A 26 -4.33 12.17 -8.28
C VAL A 26 -4.22 11.32 -9.53
N ILE A 27 -3.17 10.51 -9.59
CA ILE A 27 -2.96 9.47 -10.59
C ILE A 27 -3.14 8.13 -9.92
N THR A 28 -3.91 7.24 -10.52
CA THR A 28 -4.22 5.93 -9.95
C THR A 28 -3.51 4.81 -10.72
N ALA A 29 -3.03 3.79 -10.00
CA ALA A 29 -2.45 2.60 -10.61
C ALA A 29 -3.00 1.32 -9.97
N GLY A 30 -3.19 0.29 -10.79
CA GLY A 30 -3.67 -1.00 -10.31
C GLY A 30 -3.64 -2.09 -11.38
N ARG A 31 -3.85 -3.35 -10.97
CA ARG A 31 -3.78 -4.51 -11.88
C ARG A 31 -4.86 -4.50 -12.96
N ASN A 32 -6.06 -4.08 -12.60
CA ASN A 32 -7.25 -4.22 -13.46
C ASN A 32 -7.95 -2.89 -13.73
N ASN A 33 -7.61 -1.83 -13.01
CA ASN A 33 -8.23 -0.52 -13.12
C ASN A 33 -7.27 0.58 -12.65
N GLY A 34 -7.56 1.81 -13.04
CA GLY A 34 -6.76 3.00 -12.77
C GLY A 34 -6.28 3.65 -14.07
N ASP A 35 -5.65 4.80 -13.95
CA ASP A 35 -5.05 5.52 -15.08
C ASP A 35 -3.86 4.74 -15.65
N ILE A 36 -3.16 3.98 -14.79
CA ILE A 36 -2.04 3.12 -15.17
C ILE A 36 -2.36 1.68 -14.78
N ILE A 37 -2.34 0.79 -15.77
CA ILE A 37 -2.51 -0.65 -15.53
C ILE A 37 -1.15 -1.29 -15.30
N ALA A 38 -0.90 -1.73 -14.06
CA ALA A 38 0.35 -2.36 -13.67
C ALA A 38 0.18 -3.24 -12.42
N ASP A 39 0.94 -4.33 -12.36
CA ASP A 39 1.02 -5.20 -11.19
C ASP A 39 2.26 -4.86 -10.35
N ILE A 40 2.05 -4.32 -9.16
CA ILE A 40 3.14 -3.96 -8.24
C ILE A 40 3.80 -5.16 -7.56
N SER A 41 3.27 -6.37 -7.70
CA SER A 41 3.95 -7.58 -7.25
C SER A 41 5.16 -7.93 -8.12
N SER A 42 5.29 -7.29 -9.28
CA SER A 42 6.45 -7.43 -10.16
C SER A 42 7.27 -6.14 -10.24
N THR A 43 8.59 -6.30 -10.25
CA THR A 43 9.53 -5.18 -10.43
C THR A 43 9.29 -4.43 -11.74
N GLU A 44 8.96 -5.16 -12.82
CA GLU A 44 8.69 -4.54 -14.13
C GLU A 44 7.39 -3.74 -14.12
N GLY A 45 6.34 -4.23 -13.44
CA GLY A 45 5.10 -3.48 -13.24
C GLY A 45 5.34 -2.17 -12.52
N ILE A 46 6.13 -2.18 -11.45
CA ILE A 46 6.52 -0.94 -10.72
C ILE A 46 7.29 0.02 -11.64
N LYS A 47 8.29 -0.48 -12.36
CA LYS A 47 9.07 0.36 -13.31
C LYS A 47 8.17 0.95 -14.41
N ASN A 48 7.19 0.19 -14.90
CA ASN A 48 6.26 0.67 -15.91
C ASN A 48 5.39 1.84 -15.42
N ILE A 49 5.03 1.88 -14.13
CA ILE A 49 4.33 3.03 -13.53
C ILE A 49 5.20 4.28 -13.66
N PHE A 50 6.46 4.21 -13.23
CA PHE A 50 7.37 5.37 -13.21
C PHE A 50 7.87 5.79 -14.60
N LYS A 51 7.65 5.00 -15.64
CA LYS A 51 7.83 5.45 -17.04
C LYS A 51 6.71 6.38 -17.51
N GLN A 52 5.54 6.35 -16.86
CA GLN A 52 4.33 7.05 -17.28
C GLN A 52 3.98 8.24 -16.39
N VAL A 53 4.57 8.36 -15.21
CA VAL A 53 4.29 9.44 -14.27
C VAL A 53 5.58 10.00 -13.68
N THR A 54 5.67 11.35 -13.65
CA THR A 54 6.79 12.14 -13.12
C THR A 54 6.28 13.19 -12.14
N ASP A 55 7.20 13.84 -11.45
CA ASP A 55 6.93 14.94 -10.51
C ASP A 55 5.96 14.55 -9.40
N ILE A 56 6.20 13.41 -8.80
CA ILE A 56 5.34 12.83 -7.76
C ILE A 56 5.76 13.39 -6.39
N ASP A 57 4.79 13.98 -5.67
CA ASP A 57 5.00 14.50 -4.30
C ASP A 57 4.66 13.45 -3.23
N ALA A 58 3.72 12.55 -3.51
CA ALA A 58 3.34 11.51 -2.57
C ALA A 58 2.94 10.20 -3.28
N ILE A 59 3.29 9.09 -2.66
CA ILE A 59 2.89 7.75 -3.11
C ILE A 59 2.09 7.11 -1.98
N VAL A 60 0.85 6.73 -2.28
CA VAL A 60 -0.05 6.04 -1.34
C VAL A 60 -0.30 4.63 -1.86
N CYS A 61 0.14 3.63 -1.13
CA CYS A 61 -0.09 2.23 -1.48
C CYS A 61 -1.09 1.60 -0.52
N VAL A 62 -2.30 1.36 -1.02
CA VAL A 62 -3.35 0.60 -0.34
C VAL A 62 -3.64 -0.73 -1.04
N ALA A 63 -2.74 -1.13 -1.93
CA ALA A 63 -2.76 -2.42 -2.60
C ALA A 63 -1.98 -3.48 -1.81
N GLY A 64 -2.37 -4.72 -1.99
CA GLY A 64 -1.71 -5.89 -1.44
C GLY A 64 -2.70 -6.88 -0.85
N ASP A 65 -2.41 -8.16 -1.03
CA ASP A 65 -3.26 -9.24 -0.58
C ASP A 65 -2.53 -10.13 0.44
N SER A 66 -3.26 -10.78 1.32
CA SER A 66 -2.74 -11.74 2.29
C SER A 66 -3.86 -12.64 2.80
N LEU A 67 -3.56 -13.90 3.02
CA LEU A 67 -4.54 -14.88 3.43
C LEU A 67 -4.65 -14.98 4.95
N SER A 68 -5.81 -15.47 5.40
CA SER A 68 -6.10 -15.87 6.77
C SER A 68 -6.67 -17.28 6.73
N ASP A 69 -6.13 -18.14 7.56
CA ASP A 69 -6.62 -19.50 7.76
C ASP A 69 -6.17 -20.02 9.13
N SER A 70 -6.71 -21.15 9.59
CA SER A 70 -6.20 -21.82 10.79
C SER A 70 -4.74 -22.22 10.59
N LEU A 71 -3.92 -22.18 11.64
CA LEU A 71 -2.50 -22.52 11.51
C LEU A 71 -2.25 -23.92 10.90
N PRO A 72 -3.02 -24.97 11.26
CA PRO A 72 -2.87 -26.28 10.61
C PRO A 72 -3.25 -26.33 9.13
N ALA A 73 -4.02 -25.36 8.65
CA ALA A 73 -4.43 -25.24 7.24
C ALA A 73 -3.56 -24.27 6.44
N MET A 74 -2.63 -23.58 7.09
CA MET A 74 -1.62 -22.75 6.42
C MET A 74 -0.51 -23.61 5.84
N ASP A 75 0.03 -23.18 4.72
CA ASP A 75 1.20 -23.75 4.05
C ASP A 75 2.07 -22.63 3.44
N GLU A 76 3.22 -23.01 2.90
CA GLU A 76 4.17 -22.08 2.29
C GLU A 76 3.51 -21.26 1.16
N SER A 77 2.67 -21.86 0.35
CA SER A 77 2.02 -21.19 -0.79
C SER A 77 1.09 -20.07 -0.32
N LYS A 78 0.35 -20.29 0.75
CA LYS A 78 -0.54 -19.30 1.36
C LYS A 78 0.24 -18.14 2.00
N TYR A 79 1.37 -18.43 2.68
CA TYR A 79 2.24 -17.37 3.18
C TYR A 79 2.86 -16.57 2.04
N SER A 80 3.30 -17.23 0.97
CA SER A 80 3.91 -16.59 -0.20
C SER A 80 3.02 -15.51 -0.82
N ILE A 81 1.69 -15.65 -0.77
CA ILE A 81 0.76 -14.62 -1.25
C ILE A 81 0.99 -13.30 -0.49
N GLY A 82 0.96 -13.32 0.83
CA GLY A 82 1.17 -12.13 1.66
C GLY A 82 2.59 -11.57 1.53
N LEU A 83 3.59 -12.44 1.45
CA LEU A 83 4.98 -12.05 1.31
C LEU A 83 5.25 -11.40 -0.05
N THR A 84 4.73 -11.95 -1.13
CA THR A 84 4.99 -11.45 -2.49
C THR A 84 4.08 -10.29 -2.87
N GLN A 85 2.76 -10.48 -2.72
CA GLN A 85 1.77 -9.53 -3.25
C GLN A 85 1.53 -8.33 -2.32
N LYS A 86 2.00 -8.37 -1.08
CA LYS A 86 1.85 -7.26 -0.14
C LYS A 86 3.18 -6.76 0.39
N LEU A 87 3.98 -7.58 1.05
CA LEU A 87 5.24 -7.16 1.68
C LEU A 87 6.27 -6.73 0.64
N LEU A 88 6.72 -7.65 -0.21
CA LEU A 88 7.75 -7.36 -1.22
C LEU A 88 7.26 -6.35 -2.26
N ALA A 89 5.99 -6.36 -2.62
CA ALA A 89 5.40 -5.36 -3.50
C ALA A 89 5.59 -3.94 -2.94
N GLN A 90 5.27 -3.71 -1.67
CA GLN A 90 5.43 -2.40 -1.04
C GLN A 90 6.91 -2.04 -0.80
N ILE A 91 7.76 -2.99 -0.40
CA ILE A 91 9.20 -2.77 -0.28
C ILE A 91 9.79 -2.33 -1.62
N ASN A 92 9.54 -3.09 -2.70
CA ASN A 92 10.05 -2.77 -4.03
C ASN A 92 9.51 -1.43 -4.55
N LEU A 93 8.26 -1.09 -4.24
CA LEU A 93 7.68 0.20 -4.56
C LEU A 93 8.49 1.34 -3.91
N VAL A 94 8.88 1.21 -2.65
CA VAL A 94 9.70 2.20 -1.95
C VAL A 94 11.10 2.26 -2.55
N LEU A 95 11.76 1.11 -2.73
CA LEU A 95 13.13 1.04 -3.26
C LEU A 95 13.26 1.67 -4.66
N ILE A 96 12.27 1.42 -5.52
CA ILE A 96 12.27 1.96 -6.88
C ILE A 96 11.74 3.39 -6.88
N GLY A 97 10.61 3.64 -6.21
CA GLY A 97 9.90 4.92 -6.21
C GLY A 97 10.67 6.07 -5.59
N THR A 98 11.57 5.79 -4.63
CA THR A 98 12.45 6.81 -4.03
C THR A 98 13.26 7.60 -5.06
N LYS A 99 13.56 7.00 -6.23
CA LYS A 99 14.30 7.66 -7.30
C LYS A 99 13.44 8.68 -8.06
N PHE A 100 12.13 8.48 -8.08
CA PHE A 100 11.16 9.26 -8.87
C PHE A 100 10.32 10.22 -8.03
N LEU A 101 10.36 10.06 -6.71
CA LEU A 101 9.69 10.94 -5.78
C LEU A 101 10.47 12.26 -5.63
N ASN A 102 9.76 13.37 -5.59
CA ASN A 102 10.32 14.69 -5.35
C ASN A 102 11.01 14.76 -3.97
N GLU A 103 11.94 15.70 -3.80
CA GLU A 103 12.52 15.99 -2.48
C GLU A 103 11.43 16.39 -1.49
N ASN A 104 11.58 15.96 -0.23
CA ASN A 104 10.60 16.13 0.85
C ASN A 104 9.24 15.47 0.59
N GLY A 105 9.14 14.61 -0.41
CA GLY A 105 7.95 13.82 -0.70
C GLY A 105 7.63 12.79 0.38
N SER A 106 6.62 11.94 0.13
CA SER A 106 6.24 10.95 1.12
C SER A 106 5.72 9.64 0.53
N PHE A 107 5.99 8.55 1.24
CA PHE A 107 5.30 7.27 1.10
C PHE A 107 4.31 7.07 2.24
N THR A 108 3.11 6.59 1.91
CA THR A 108 2.15 6.05 2.87
C THR A 108 1.81 4.62 2.45
N LEU A 109 2.25 3.67 3.26
CA LEU A 109 2.04 2.23 3.04
C LEU A 109 0.86 1.73 3.87
N ILE A 110 0.38 0.52 3.54
CA ILE A 110 -0.72 -0.12 4.25
C ILE A 110 -0.26 -1.43 4.90
N SER A 111 -0.42 -1.54 6.19
CA SER A 111 -0.30 -2.81 6.91
C SER A 111 -1.66 -3.32 7.36
N GLY A 112 -1.88 -3.49 8.63
CA GLY A 112 -3.15 -3.88 9.26
C GLY A 112 -2.94 -4.29 10.69
N LYS A 113 -3.95 -4.06 11.52
CA LYS A 113 -3.89 -4.27 12.98
C LYS A 113 -3.46 -5.66 13.42
N MET A 114 -3.65 -6.67 12.56
CA MET A 114 -3.21 -8.05 12.85
C MET A 114 -1.68 -8.19 12.90
N GLY A 115 -0.90 -7.22 12.40
CA GLY A 115 0.55 -7.17 12.60
C GLY A 115 0.96 -6.83 14.04
N GLU A 116 0.09 -6.15 14.79
CA GLU A 116 0.32 -5.73 16.18
C GLU A 116 -0.50 -6.55 17.17
N LYS A 117 -1.76 -6.82 16.82
CA LYS A 117 -2.72 -7.57 17.65
C LYS A 117 -3.33 -8.71 16.83
N PRO A 118 -2.61 -9.83 16.67
CA PRO A 118 -3.09 -10.96 15.91
C PRO A 118 -4.29 -11.63 16.61
N VAL A 119 -5.12 -12.27 15.80
CA VAL A 119 -6.23 -13.09 16.26
C VAL A 119 -6.07 -14.53 15.73
N LYS A 120 -6.86 -15.46 16.25
CA LYS A 120 -6.85 -16.85 15.76
C LYS A 120 -7.08 -16.88 14.24
N GLY A 121 -6.27 -17.62 13.53
CA GLY A 121 -6.35 -17.75 12.07
C GLY A 121 -5.73 -16.60 11.28
N SER A 122 -5.06 -15.62 11.91
CA SER A 122 -4.50 -14.47 11.22
C SER A 122 -2.99 -14.55 10.93
N SER A 123 -2.36 -15.71 11.09
CA SER A 123 -0.89 -15.82 11.01
C SER A 123 -0.30 -15.26 9.70
N GLY A 124 -0.91 -15.55 8.55
CA GLY A 124 -0.44 -15.01 7.26
C GLY A 124 -0.53 -13.48 7.18
N LYS A 125 -1.64 -12.89 7.65
CA LYS A 125 -1.79 -11.44 7.75
C LYS A 125 -0.85 -10.82 8.78
N ALA A 126 -0.67 -11.49 9.93
CA ALA A 126 0.20 -11.00 10.99
C ALA A 126 1.66 -10.90 10.52
N VAL A 127 2.16 -11.92 9.81
CA VAL A 127 3.52 -11.93 9.25
C VAL A 127 3.70 -10.77 8.26
N ALA A 128 2.85 -10.67 7.24
CA ALA A 128 3.00 -9.62 6.22
C ALA A 128 2.87 -8.21 6.81
N ASN A 129 1.87 -7.97 7.67
CA ASN A 129 1.63 -6.66 8.27
C ASN A 129 2.72 -6.27 9.27
N GLY A 130 3.15 -7.19 10.13
CA GLY A 130 4.23 -6.97 11.09
C GLY A 130 5.56 -6.64 10.41
N ALA A 131 5.87 -7.36 9.33
CA ALA A 131 7.06 -7.11 8.53
C ALA A 131 7.03 -5.73 7.84
N ILE A 132 5.87 -5.28 7.32
CA ILE A 132 5.72 -3.93 6.77
C ILE A 132 5.95 -2.87 7.86
N ASN A 133 5.38 -3.04 9.04
CA ASN A 133 5.59 -2.10 10.16
C ASN A 133 7.07 -1.98 10.50
N SER A 134 7.78 -3.10 10.63
CA SER A 134 9.21 -3.13 10.91
C SER A 134 10.05 -2.51 9.78
N PHE A 135 9.69 -2.80 8.52
CA PHE A 135 10.35 -2.22 7.35
C PHE A 135 10.25 -0.69 7.36
N VAL A 136 9.07 -0.13 7.61
CA VAL A 136 8.86 1.32 7.60
C VAL A 136 9.68 2.00 8.69
N LEU A 137 9.75 1.42 9.90
CA LEU A 137 10.58 1.95 10.99
C LEU A 137 12.06 1.98 10.61
N ALA A 138 12.58 0.92 9.99
CA ALA A 138 13.95 0.86 9.54
C ALA A 138 14.22 1.82 8.37
N ALA A 139 13.36 1.81 7.35
CA ALA A 139 13.51 2.65 6.17
C ALA A 139 13.44 4.15 6.50
N ALA A 140 12.65 4.55 7.48
CA ALA A 140 12.55 5.95 7.92
C ALA A 140 13.87 6.53 8.45
N LEU A 141 14.80 5.67 8.91
CA LEU A 141 16.10 6.11 9.42
C LEU A 141 17.09 6.48 8.32
N GLU A 142 16.89 5.99 7.09
CA GLU A 142 17.91 6.08 6.03
C GLU A 142 17.37 6.51 4.66
N ILE A 143 16.03 6.68 4.51
CA ILE A 143 15.44 7.11 3.24
C ILE A 143 15.96 8.50 2.86
N PRO A 144 16.51 8.69 1.63
CA PRO A 144 17.19 9.93 1.26
C PRO A 144 16.23 11.06 0.87
N LYS A 145 16.77 12.21 0.49
CA LYS A 145 16.07 13.39 -0.09
C LYS A 145 15.03 14.03 0.84
N GLY A 146 15.13 13.85 2.17
CA GLY A 146 14.09 14.34 3.10
C GLY A 146 12.74 13.65 2.93
N ILE A 147 12.67 12.56 2.19
CA ILE A 147 11.45 11.78 2.00
C ILE A 147 11.00 11.19 3.34
N ARG A 148 9.70 11.22 3.57
CA ARG A 148 9.07 10.61 4.74
C ARG A 148 8.39 9.30 4.33
N ILE A 149 8.45 8.30 5.20
CA ILE A 149 7.76 7.04 5.00
C ILE A 149 6.90 6.73 6.22
N ASN A 150 5.64 6.41 6.00
CA ASN A 150 4.66 6.11 7.03
C ASN A 150 3.89 4.84 6.69
N VAL A 151 3.31 4.21 7.69
CA VAL A 151 2.40 3.08 7.53
C VAL A 151 1.10 3.34 8.28
N VAL A 152 -0.02 3.04 7.63
CA VAL A 152 -1.34 3.01 8.26
C VAL A 152 -1.71 1.56 8.56
N SER A 153 -2.11 1.29 9.80
CA SER A 153 -2.43 -0.05 10.30
C SER A 153 -3.92 -0.13 10.66
N PRO A 154 -4.83 -0.21 9.66
CA PRO A 154 -6.26 -0.17 9.92
C PRO A 154 -6.73 -1.44 10.64
N ALA A 155 -7.77 -1.28 11.45
CA ALA A 155 -8.57 -2.38 11.97
C ALA A 155 -9.50 -2.92 10.85
N LYS A 156 -10.66 -3.46 11.19
CA LYS A 156 -11.68 -3.81 10.21
C LYS A 156 -12.17 -2.51 9.55
N VAL A 157 -11.95 -2.39 8.25
CA VAL A 157 -12.56 -1.32 7.47
C VAL A 157 -14.05 -1.69 7.35
N ALA A 158 -14.93 -0.87 7.89
CA ALA A 158 -16.36 -1.02 7.70
C ALA A 158 -16.69 -0.74 6.23
N ASP A 159 -17.67 -1.40 5.68
CA ASP A 159 -18.29 -0.98 4.42
C ASP A 159 -19.00 0.35 4.69
N ILE A 160 -18.27 1.44 4.51
CA ILE A 160 -18.84 2.78 4.63
C ILE A 160 -19.66 3.02 3.37
N SER A 161 -20.96 3.10 3.52
CA SER A 161 -21.82 3.59 2.45
C SER A 161 -21.51 5.08 2.24
N SER A 162 -21.67 5.57 1.02
CA SER A 162 -21.46 6.98 0.69
C SER A 162 -22.30 7.97 1.51
N SER A 163 -23.36 7.50 2.19
CA SER A 163 -24.18 8.27 3.12
C SER A 163 -23.50 8.55 4.46
N ASP A 164 -22.51 7.75 4.88
CA ASP A 164 -21.85 7.92 6.18
C ASP A 164 -20.74 8.97 6.15
N LEU A 165 -20.27 9.33 4.94
CA LEU A 165 -19.22 10.34 4.74
C LEU A 165 -19.74 11.79 4.74
N ILE A 166 -21.07 11.99 4.64
CA ILE A 166 -21.68 13.33 4.58
C ILE A 166 -21.99 13.87 5.99
N ASN A 167 -21.98 13.02 7.01
CA ASN A 167 -22.38 13.36 8.38
C ASN A 167 -21.22 13.29 9.40
N ALA A 168 -19.97 13.22 8.96
CA ALA A 168 -18.76 13.28 9.79
C ALA A 168 -17.94 14.53 9.44
#